data_33a37a9128b59f3f680040079ebe337d
#
_entry.id   33a37a9128b59f3f680040079ebe337d
#
_cell.length_a   1.000
_cell.length_b   1.000
_cell.length_c   1.000
_cell.angle_alpha   90.00
_cell.angle_beta   90.00
_cell.angle_gamma   90.00
#
_symmetry.space_group_name_H-M   'P 1'
#
loop_
_entity.id
_entity.type
_entity.pdbx_description
1 polymer ?
#
loop_
_entity_poly.entity_id
_entity_poly.type
_entity_poly.pdbx_seq_one_letter_code
_entity_poly.pdbx_strand_id
1 'polypeptide(L)'
;DHGEPTVAWAEIAARSQAVVTVSHEFPHRGHHSLPALQVESRFPFGLFRAWSVWRPAGKVWVYPRPERPAPALPPAQAQSNPGQHSRESPGGEFDGVRPWRRSDGPRQVVWKKVAHSGEMVSRDSRESTRQQLWLDWALTPGPTLEQRLARLTAWVLAAEAQGVRWALRLPGTELPPDSGHAHREHALQTLALWQA
;
A
#
# COMPACT_ATOMS: atom_id res chain seq x y z
N ASP A 1 24.21 7.41 16.97
CA ASP A 1 23.96 6.39 18.00
C ASP A 1 24.21 5.03 17.35
N HIS A 2 25.36 4.46 17.61
CA HIS A 2 25.74 3.16 17.04
C HIS A 2 25.20 2.14 18.04
N GLY A 3 24.05 1.52 17.71
CA GLY A 3 23.53 0.40 18.48
C GLY A 3 24.59 -0.68 18.65
N GLU A 4 24.50 -1.46 19.72
CA GLU A 4 25.44 -2.54 19.99
C GLU A 4 25.50 -3.49 18.77
N PRO A 5 26.71 -3.92 18.34
CA PRO A 5 26.84 -4.79 17.20
C PRO A 5 26.18 -6.14 17.50
N THR A 6 25.23 -6.54 16.67
CA THR A 6 24.63 -7.87 16.75
C THR A 6 25.66 -8.91 16.29
N VAL A 7 26.05 -9.81 17.16
CA VAL A 7 27.00 -10.87 16.86
C VAL A 7 26.25 -12.19 16.69
N ALA A 8 26.52 -12.85 15.56
CA ALA A 8 26.06 -14.21 15.32
C ALA A 8 27.26 -15.16 15.20
N TRP A 9 27.18 -16.27 15.90
CA TRP A 9 28.22 -17.29 15.90
C TRP A 9 27.91 -18.37 14.85
N ALA A 10 28.90 -18.81 14.13
CA ALA A 10 28.78 -19.91 13.18
C ALA A 10 29.95 -20.87 13.32
N GLU A 11 29.64 -22.16 13.29
CA GLU A 11 30.63 -23.22 13.20
C GLU A 11 30.60 -23.78 11.77
N ILE A 12 31.73 -23.73 11.09
CA ILE A 12 31.83 -24.14 9.69
C ILE A 12 32.83 -25.28 9.61
N ALA A 13 32.35 -26.47 9.26
CA ALA A 13 33.20 -27.64 9.06
C ALA A 13 34.12 -27.44 7.84
N ALA A 14 35.24 -28.18 7.79
CA ALA A 14 36.16 -28.11 6.67
C ALA A 14 35.47 -28.37 5.33
N ARG A 15 35.75 -27.54 4.33
CA ARG A 15 35.19 -27.61 2.96
C ARG A 15 33.64 -27.55 2.91
N SER A 16 33.01 -26.91 3.89
CA SER A 16 31.56 -26.72 3.96
C SER A 16 31.16 -25.25 3.96
N GLN A 17 29.85 -25.02 3.91
CA GLN A 17 29.24 -23.68 3.96
C GLN A 17 28.22 -23.65 5.11
N ALA A 18 28.08 -22.49 5.71
CA ALA A 18 27.04 -22.24 6.70
C ALA A 18 26.29 -20.93 6.36
N VAL A 19 24.96 -20.95 6.54
CA VAL A 19 24.13 -19.74 6.42
C VAL A 19 23.97 -19.15 7.81
N VAL A 20 24.31 -17.87 7.94
CA VAL A 20 24.24 -17.13 9.19
C VAL A 20 23.23 -16.01 9.04
N THR A 21 22.26 -15.93 9.93
CA THR A 21 21.29 -14.85 9.99
C THR A 21 21.78 -13.79 10.98
N VAL A 22 21.94 -12.56 10.50
CA VAL A 22 22.24 -11.39 11.33
C VAL A 22 21.07 -10.42 11.28
N SER A 23 20.75 -9.79 12.42
CA SER A 23 19.70 -8.80 12.52
C SER A 23 20.33 -7.41 12.67
N HIS A 24 19.69 -6.43 12.06
CA HIS A 24 20.07 -5.03 12.20
C HIS A 24 18.82 -4.18 12.37
N GLU A 25 18.81 -3.30 13.36
CA GLU A 25 17.72 -2.38 13.61
C GLU A 25 18.01 -1.02 12.95
N PHE A 26 17.05 -0.54 12.18
CA PHE A 26 17.10 0.80 11.62
C PHE A 26 16.25 1.72 12.48
N PRO A 27 16.82 2.78 13.08
CA PRO A 27 16.10 3.66 13.99
C PRO A 27 15.07 4.56 13.28
N HIS A 28 15.26 4.78 12.00
CA HIS A 28 14.41 5.67 11.20
C HIS A 28 13.86 4.95 9.97
N ARG A 29 12.63 5.32 9.59
CA ARG A 29 12.05 4.88 8.32
C ARG A 29 12.80 5.48 7.13
N GLY A 30 12.65 4.87 5.99
CA GLY A 30 13.24 5.37 4.75
C GLY A 30 13.90 4.28 3.91
N HIS A 31 14.78 4.69 3.02
CA HIS A 31 15.53 3.81 2.14
C HIS A 31 16.99 3.81 2.55
N HIS A 32 17.43 2.74 3.22
CA HIS A 32 18.73 2.65 3.84
C HIS A 32 19.66 1.68 3.12
N SER A 33 20.95 1.98 3.10
CA SER A 33 21.97 1.02 2.67
C SER A 33 22.21 0.00 3.78
N LEU A 34 22.44 -1.25 3.41
CA LEU A 34 22.81 -2.27 4.38
C LEU A 34 24.15 -1.92 5.06
N PRO A 35 24.27 -2.16 6.37
CA PRO A 35 25.52 -1.91 7.08
C PRO A 35 26.62 -2.84 6.62
N ALA A 36 27.86 -2.44 6.88
CA ALA A 36 29.01 -3.32 6.68
C ALA A 36 28.96 -4.48 7.68
N LEU A 37 29.22 -5.67 7.17
CA LEU A 37 29.34 -6.90 7.97
C LEU A 37 30.81 -7.24 8.14
N GLN A 38 31.21 -7.55 9.38
CA GLN A 38 32.54 -8.05 9.68
C GLN A 38 32.44 -9.51 10.06
N VAL A 39 33.24 -10.33 9.39
CA VAL A 39 33.46 -11.73 9.73
C VAL A 39 34.80 -11.84 10.42
N GLU A 40 34.84 -12.52 11.56
CA GLU A 40 36.07 -12.71 12.35
C GLU A 40 36.25 -14.18 12.68
N SER A 41 37.49 -14.64 12.64
CA SER A 41 37.89 -15.97 13.07
C SER A 41 39.15 -15.89 13.92
N ARG A 42 39.22 -16.72 14.95
CA ARG A 42 40.41 -16.92 15.79
C ARG A 42 40.85 -18.38 15.80
N PHE A 43 40.35 -19.16 14.86
CA PHE A 43 40.70 -20.57 14.72
C PHE A 43 42.13 -20.71 14.18
N PRO A 44 42.93 -21.78 14.62
CA PRO A 44 42.48 -22.85 15.52
C PRO A 44 42.77 -22.58 17.00
N PHE A 45 43.74 -21.81 17.38
CA PHE A 45 44.18 -21.73 18.80
C PHE A 45 43.97 -20.34 19.40
N GLY A 46 43.27 -19.44 18.74
CA GLY A 46 43.05 -18.09 19.26
C GLY A 46 44.29 -17.17 19.18
N LEU A 47 45.40 -17.68 18.66
CA LEU A 47 46.67 -16.93 18.59
C LEU A 47 46.65 -15.81 17.53
N PHE A 48 45.89 -16.02 16.49
CA PHE A 48 45.74 -15.06 15.38
C PHE A 48 44.26 -14.68 15.22
N ARG A 49 44.08 -13.43 14.86
CA ARG A 49 42.77 -12.90 14.50
C ARG A 49 42.75 -12.65 12.99
N ALA A 50 41.93 -13.39 12.24
CA ALA A 50 41.65 -13.13 10.85
C ALA A 50 40.27 -12.45 10.76
N TRP A 51 40.16 -11.42 9.94
CA TRP A 51 38.90 -10.71 9.76
C TRP A 51 38.73 -10.24 8.33
N SER A 52 37.50 -10.10 7.92
CA SER A 52 37.12 -9.55 6.61
C SER A 52 35.90 -8.64 6.79
N VAL A 53 35.83 -7.60 5.97
CA VAL A 53 34.69 -6.70 5.96
C VAL A 53 34.00 -6.77 4.60
N TRP A 54 32.73 -7.09 4.63
CA TRP A 54 31.88 -7.09 3.44
C TRP A 54 30.90 -5.91 3.51
N ARG A 55 30.80 -5.15 2.41
CA ARG A 55 29.86 -4.04 2.26
C ARG A 55 28.86 -4.40 1.17
N PRO A 56 27.67 -4.91 1.56
CA PRO A 56 26.64 -5.25 0.57
C PRO A 56 26.18 -3.96 -0.14
N ALA A 57 26.06 -4.02 -1.46
CA ALA A 57 25.51 -2.92 -2.25
C ALA A 57 23.97 -2.81 -2.14
N GLY A 58 23.34 -3.74 -1.43
CA GLY A 58 21.89 -3.80 -1.24
C GLY A 58 21.35 -2.64 -0.42
N LYS A 59 20.09 -2.29 -0.71
CA LYS A 59 19.32 -1.32 0.07
C LYS A 59 18.05 -1.97 0.58
N VAL A 60 17.54 -1.46 1.69
CA VAL A 60 16.34 -1.96 2.35
C VAL A 60 15.36 -0.81 2.63
N TRP A 61 14.09 -1.09 2.43
CA TRP A 61 13.01 -0.20 2.81
C TRP A 61 12.63 -0.42 4.26
N VAL A 62 12.61 0.63 5.04
CA VAL A 62 12.13 0.64 6.42
C VAL A 62 10.84 1.44 6.45
N TYR A 63 9.74 0.74 6.59
CA TYR A 63 8.41 1.33 6.62
C TYR A 63 8.07 1.90 8.00
N PRO A 64 7.14 2.87 8.10
CA PRO A 64 6.65 3.32 9.39
C PRO A 64 6.04 2.13 10.15
N ARG A 65 6.29 2.06 11.44
CA ARG A 65 5.76 0.99 12.30
C ARG A 65 4.23 1.10 12.36
N PRO A 66 3.47 0.09 11.96
CA PRO A 66 2.01 0.17 11.99
C PRO A 66 1.49 0.29 13.42
N GLU A 67 0.44 1.10 13.61
CA GLU A 67 -0.26 1.23 14.89
C GLU A 67 -0.85 -0.10 15.32
N ARG A 68 -0.73 -0.41 16.62
CA ARG A 68 -1.30 -1.62 17.23
C ARG A 68 -2.01 -1.28 18.53
N PRO A 69 -3.26 -1.79 18.75
CA PRO A 69 -4.06 -2.60 17.81
C PRO A 69 -4.41 -1.82 16.55
N ALA A 70 -4.62 -2.53 15.43
CA ALA A 70 -4.96 -1.89 14.16
C ALA A 70 -6.29 -1.12 14.30
N PRO A 71 -6.31 0.18 13.97
CA PRO A 71 -7.53 0.98 14.05
C PRO A 71 -8.52 0.58 12.95
N ALA A 72 -9.82 0.81 13.19
CA ALA A 72 -10.84 0.62 12.17
C ALA A 72 -10.54 1.49 10.94
N LEU A 73 -10.84 0.95 9.75
CA LEU A 73 -10.73 1.70 8.51
C LEU A 73 -11.67 2.91 8.53
N PRO A 74 -11.30 4.04 7.93
CA PRO A 74 -12.20 5.17 7.79
C PRO A 74 -13.41 4.79 6.92
N PRO A 75 -14.55 5.46 7.10
CA PRO A 75 -15.70 5.22 6.24
C PRO A 75 -15.39 5.56 4.80
N ALA A 76 -15.88 4.71 3.88
CA ALA A 76 -15.72 4.97 2.45
C ALA A 76 -16.42 6.28 2.07
N GLN A 77 -15.72 7.15 1.38
CA GLN A 77 -16.23 8.45 0.96
C GLN A 77 -16.96 8.32 -0.38
N ALA A 78 -18.16 8.90 -0.44
CA ALA A 78 -18.87 9.09 -1.69
C ALA A 78 -18.20 10.23 -2.47
N GLN A 79 -17.39 9.92 -3.47
CA GLN A 79 -16.87 10.95 -4.38
C GLN A 79 -17.88 11.22 -5.49
N SER A 80 -18.49 12.39 -5.44
CA SER A 80 -19.11 13.01 -6.60
C SER A 80 -17.98 13.62 -7.45
N ASN A 81 -17.48 12.93 -8.44
CA ASN A 81 -16.59 13.53 -9.44
C ASN A 81 -17.44 14.16 -10.54
N PRO A 82 -17.64 15.50 -10.57
CA PRO A 82 -18.28 16.15 -11.69
C PRO A 82 -17.27 16.24 -12.85
N GLY A 83 -17.18 15.22 -13.68
CA GLY A 83 -16.34 15.30 -14.89
C GLY A 83 -15.70 14.03 -15.42
N GLN A 84 -15.69 12.93 -14.72
CA GLN A 84 -15.27 11.66 -15.31
C GLN A 84 -16.47 10.98 -15.97
N HIS A 85 -16.64 11.27 -17.25
CA HIS A 85 -17.41 10.38 -18.12
C HIS A 85 -16.75 9.00 -18.05
N SER A 86 -17.42 8.06 -17.42
CA SER A 86 -17.03 6.66 -17.41
C SER A 86 -16.76 6.21 -18.83
N ARG A 87 -15.49 5.93 -19.17
CA ARG A 87 -15.18 5.09 -20.32
C ARG A 87 -15.85 3.76 -20.06
N GLU A 88 -16.89 3.49 -20.81
CA GLU A 88 -17.60 2.23 -20.82
C GLU A 88 -16.61 1.10 -21.07
N SER A 89 -16.35 0.28 -20.06
CA SER A 89 -15.83 -1.07 -20.29
C SER A 89 -16.97 -1.91 -20.84
N PRO A 90 -16.83 -2.58 -21.99
CA PRO A 90 -17.84 -3.49 -22.49
C PRO A 90 -17.87 -4.74 -21.59
N GLY A 91 -18.83 -4.82 -20.68
CA GLY A 91 -19.02 -5.95 -19.77
C GLY A 91 -19.63 -5.60 -18.40
N GLY A 92 -20.01 -4.36 -18.17
CA GLY A 92 -20.66 -3.97 -16.90
C GLY A 92 -22.11 -4.49 -16.82
N GLU A 93 -22.43 -5.19 -15.74
CA GLU A 93 -23.76 -5.65 -15.39
C GLU A 93 -24.79 -4.53 -15.47
N PHE A 94 -25.90 -4.84 -16.16
CA PHE A 94 -27.02 -3.93 -16.37
C PHE A 94 -27.82 -3.83 -15.06
N ASP A 95 -27.63 -2.77 -14.30
CA ASP A 95 -28.45 -2.42 -13.16
C ASP A 95 -29.71 -1.69 -13.65
N GLY A 96 -30.74 -2.46 -13.88
CA GLY A 96 -32.10 -1.99 -14.02
C GLY A 96 -32.44 -1.06 -15.22
N VAL A 97 -33.70 -1.06 -15.58
CA VAL A 97 -34.30 -0.09 -16.50
C VAL A 97 -35.40 0.65 -15.74
N ARG A 98 -35.50 1.96 -15.93
CA ARG A 98 -36.56 2.78 -15.38
C ARG A 98 -37.43 3.40 -16.49
N PRO A 99 -38.66 3.81 -16.20
CA PRO A 99 -39.45 4.57 -17.15
C PRO A 99 -38.71 5.82 -17.65
N TRP A 100 -38.75 6.07 -18.92
CA TRP A 100 -38.14 7.23 -19.56
C TRP A 100 -38.70 8.54 -18.97
N ARG A 101 -37.85 9.54 -18.79
CA ARG A 101 -38.23 10.90 -18.41
C ARG A 101 -37.86 11.88 -19.50
N ARG A 102 -38.62 12.99 -19.60
CA ARG A 102 -38.37 14.04 -20.65
C ARG A 102 -36.96 14.69 -20.56
N SER A 103 -36.29 14.54 -19.44
CA SER A 103 -34.91 14.99 -19.24
C SER A 103 -33.85 14.01 -19.71
N ASP A 104 -34.25 12.77 -20.06
CA ASP A 104 -33.31 11.73 -20.49
C ASP A 104 -32.95 11.92 -21.97
N GLY A 105 -31.63 11.95 -22.24
CA GLY A 105 -31.15 12.07 -23.60
C GLY A 105 -31.43 10.81 -24.44
N PRO A 106 -31.55 10.91 -25.79
CA PRO A 106 -31.84 9.77 -26.68
C PRO A 106 -30.84 8.62 -26.55
N ARG A 107 -29.61 8.88 -26.09
CA ARG A 107 -28.58 7.88 -25.90
C ARG A 107 -28.81 6.99 -24.68
N GLN A 108 -29.67 7.40 -23.74
CA GLN A 108 -30.00 6.65 -22.52
C GLN A 108 -31.16 5.67 -22.75
N VAL A 109 -31.87 5.78 -23.85
CA VAL A 109 -33.01 4.93 -24.18
C VAL A 109 -32.54 3.53 -24.60
N VAL A 110 -33.12 2.50 -23.99
CA VAL A 110 -32.85 1.09 -24.36
C VAL A 110 -33.74 0.68 -25.53
N TRP A 111 -33.32 1.04 -26.74
CA TRP A 111 -34.09 0.83 -27.99
C TRP A 111 -34.53 -0.62 -28.21
N LYS A 112 -33.69 -1.59 -27.78
CA LYS A 112 -34.02 -3.01 -27.88
C LYS A 112 -35.26 -3.38 -27.06
N LYS A 113 -35.48 -2.74 -25.91
CA LYS A 113 -36.63 -3.01 -25.03
C LYS A 113 -37.87 -2.24 -25.53
N VAL A 114 -37.66 -1.02 -26.04
CA VAL A 114 -38.72 -0.23 -26.69
C VAL A 114 -39.32 -0.99 -27.90
N ALA A 115 -38.46 -1.63 -28.69
CA ALA A 115 -38.91 -2.42 -29.86
C ALA A 115 -39.69 -3.69 -29.48
N HIS A 116 -39.52 -4.19 -28.25
CA HIS A 116 -40.18 -5.42 -27.80
C HIS A 116 -41.43 -5.16 -26.97
N SER A 117 -41.45 -4.11 -26.15
CA SER A 117 -42.57 -3.80 -25.23
C SER A 117 -43.40 -2.57 -25.62
N GLY A 118 -42.92 -1.75 -26.54
CA GLY A 118 -43.56 -0.48 -26.89
C GLY A 118 -43.40 0.64 -25.87
N GLU A 119 -42.86 0.37 -24.71
CA GLU A 119 -42.68 1.35 -23.64
C GLU A 119 -41.29 1.98 -23.69
N MET A 120 -41.24 3.31 -23.59
CA MET A 120 -39.97 4.03 -23.55
C MET A 120 -39.32 3.82 -22.16
N VAL A 121 -38.24 3.06 -22.16
CA VAL A 121 -37.42 2.80 -20.95
C VAL A 121 -36.01 3.34 -21.14
N SER A 122 -35.52 4.00 -20.12
CA SER A 122 -34.19 4.53 -20.07
C SER A 122 -33.31 3.60 -19.20
N ARG A 123 -32.02 3.52 -19.54
CA ARG A 123 -31.04 2.91 -18.64
C ARG A 123 -31.07 3.65 -17.34
N ASP A 124 -31.33 2.96 -16.26
CA ASP A 124 -31.10 3.50 -14.92
C ASP A 124 -29.60 3.48 -14.68
N SER A 125 -28.92 4.49 -15.20
CA SER A 125 -27.58 4.81 -14.76
C SER A 125 -27.73 5.40 -13.37
N ARG A 126 -28.03 4.57 -12.37
CA ARG A 126 -27.60 4.94 -11.03
C ARG A 126 -26.11 5.14 -11.18
N GLU A 127 -25.67 6.38 -11.11
CA GLU A 127 -24.32 6.67 -10.70
C GLU A 127 -24.14 5.85 -9.41
N SER A 128 -23.58 4.67 -9.59
CA SER A 128 -23.01 3.97 -8.45
C SER A 128 -22.02 4.96 -7.92
N THR A 129 -22.41 5.72 -6.91
CA THR A 129 -21.50 6.49 -6.10
C THR A 129 -20.56 5.43 -5.53
N ARG A 130 -19.52 5.09 -6.31
CA ARG A 130 -18.56 4.09 -5.92
C ARG A 130 -17.93 4.65 -4.66
N GLN A 131 -18.39 4.14 -3.54
CA GLN A 131 -17.79 4.46 -2.26
C GLN A 131 -16.32 4.03 -2.38
N GLN A 132 -15.46 5.03 -2.44
CA GLN A 132 -14.03 4.80 -2.52
C GLN A 132 -13.44 4.97 -1.13
N LEU A 133 -12.66 4.00 -0.72
CA LEU A 133 -11.94 4.09 0.54
C LEU A 133 -10.72 5.00 0.35
N TRP A 134 -10.76 6.18 0.95
CA TRP A 134 -9.65 7.11 0.98
C TRP A 134 -8.94 7.07 2.33
N LEU A 135 -7.67 6.70 2.30
CA LEU A 135 -6.78 6.79 3.44
C LEU A 135 -6.17 8.20 3.43
N ASP A 136 -6.83 9.13 4.10
CA ASP A 136 -6.53 10.55 4.01
C ASP A 136 -5.74 11.03 5.24
N TRP A 137 -4.65 11.73 4.99
CA TRP A 137 -3.88 12.38 6.03
C TRP A 137 -4.71 13.32 6.91
N ALA A 138 -5.66 14.05 6.33
CA ALA A 138 -6.53 14.98 7.06
C ALA A 138 -7.42 14.27 8.07
N LEU A 139 -7.79 13.02 7.82
CA LEU A 139 -8.60 12.18 8.70
C LEU A 139 -7.78 11.41 9.74
N THR A 140 -6.45 11.55 9.71
CA THR A 140 -5.56 10.77 10.56
C THR A 140 -5.30 11.53 11.87
N PRO A 141 -5.89 11.13 13.00
CA PRO A 141 -5.59 11.75 14.29
C PRO A 141 -4.17 11.37 14.75
N GLY A 142 -3.56 12.25 15.52
CA GLY A 142 -2.26 12.02 16.14
C GLY A 142 -1.47 13.32 16.27
N PRO A 143 -0.85 13.57 17.44
CA PRO A 143 -0.09 14.80 17.69
C PRO A 143 1.26 14.83 16.97
N THR A 144 1.80 13.67 16.60
CA THR A 144 3.09 13.57 15.93
C THR A 144 3.00 13.02 14.53
N LEU A 145 3.96 13.39 13.69
CA LEU A 145 4.13 12.87 12.35
C LEU A 145 4.14 11.34 12.32
N GLU A 146 4.97 10.73 13.18
CA GLU A 146 5.15 9.28 13.22
C GLU A 146 3.87 8.54 13.62
N GLN A 147 3.08 9.07 14.55
CA GLN A 147 1.80 8.46 14.93
C GLN A 147 0.79 8.47 13.78
N ARG A 148 0.74 9.57 13.04
CA ARG A 148 -0.15 9.67 11.86
C ARG A 148 0.29 8.71 10.76
N LEU A 149 1.59 8.60 10.50
CA LEU A 149 2.14 7.63 9.55
C LEU A 149 1.92 6.18 10.02
N ALA A 150 2.07 5.91 11.30
CA ALA A 150 1.79 4.60 11.88
C ALA A 150 0.33 4.17 11.66
N ARG A 151 -0.62 5.11 11.80
CA ARG A 151 -2.03 4.87 11.53
C ARG A 151 -2.30 4.61 10.05
N LEU A 152 -1.76 5.45 9.15
CA LEU A 152 -1.90 5.24 7.71
C LEU A 152 -1.32 3.89 7.27
N THR A 153 -0.16 3.53 7.81
CA THR A 153 0.44 2.22 7.55
C THR A 153 -0.46 1.08 8.01
N ALA A 154 -1.07 1.19 9.20
CA ALA A 154 -2.02 0.20 9.68
C ALA A 154 -3.26 0.10 8.77
N TRP A 155 -3.80 1.22 8.30
CA TRP A 155 -4.92 1.25 7.36
C TRP A 155 -4.57 0.65 5.99
N VAL A 156 -3.40 0.95 5.44
CA VAL A 156 -2.91 0.32 4.20
C VAL A 156 -2.88 -1.19 4.31
N LEU A 157 -2.31 -1.71 5.41
CA LEU A 157 -2.23 -3.15 5.65
C LEU A 157 -3.62 -3.78 5.87
N ALA A 158 -4.51 -3.09 6.59
CA ALA A 158 -5.87 -3.57 6.84
C ALA A 158 -6.73 -3.57 5.57
N ALA A 159 -6.64 -2.53 4.73
CA ALA A 159 -7.36 -2.45 3.46
C ALA A 159 -6.91 -3.55 2.48
N GLU A 160 -5.61 -3.79 2.39
CA GLU A 160 -5.06 -4.88 1.58
C GLU A 160 -5.51 -6.25 2.07
N ALA A 161 -5.48 -6.48 3.39
CA ALA A 161 -5.93 -7.74 3.99
C ALA A 161 -7.43 -8.01 3.74
N GLN A 162 -8.25 -6.97 3.60
CA GLN A 162 -9.67 -7.07 3.25
C GLN A 162 -9.93 -7.18 1.75
N GLY A 163 -8.90 -7.02 0.92
CA GLY A 163 -9.02 -7.07 -0.54
C GLY A 163 -9.85 -5.92 -1.15
N VAL A 164 -10.02 -4.81 -0.43
CA VAL A 164 -10.76 -3.65 -0.91
C VAL A 164 -9.88 -2.73 -1.74
N ARG A 165 -10.47 -2.00 -2.69
CA ARG A 165 -9.78 -0.93 -3.43
C ARG A 165 -9.70 0.30 -2.55
N TRP A 166 -8.52 0.91 -2.48
CA TRP A 166 -8.27 2.08 -1.64
C TRP A 166 -7.32 3.06 -2.33
N ALA A 167 -7.40 4.30 -1.91
CA ALA A 167 -6.53 5.39 -2.34
C ALA A 167 -5.81 5.98 -1.13
N LEU A 168 -4.66 6.59 -1.34
CA LEU A 168 -3.91 7.28 -0.30
C LEU A 168 -3.77 8.75 -0.65
N ARG A 169 -4.07 9.62 0.32
CA ARG A 169 -3.90 11.09 0.17
C ARG A 169 -3.01 11.63 1.28
N LEU A 170 -1.90 12.22 0.86
CA LEU A 170 -0.96 12.95 1.71
C LEU A 170 -0.85 14.38 1.19
N PRO A 171 -0.44 15.35 2.02
CA PRO A 171 -0.11 16.68 1.53
C PRO A 171 0.92 16.61 0.40
N GLY A 172 0.53 17.11 -0.77
CA GLY A 172 1.39 17.12 -1.97
C GLY A 172 1.52 15.79 -2.72
N THR A 173 0.91 14.70 -2.24
CA THR A 173 1.01 13.39 -2.91
C THR A 173 -0.30 12.63 -2.83
N GLU A 174 -0.77 12.12 -3.95
CA GLU A 174 -1.99 11.35 -4.04
C GLU A 174 -1.76 10.07 -4.85
N LEU A 175 -2.13 8.93 -4.29
CA LEU A 175 -2.15 7.65 -4.98
C LEU A 175 -3.60 7.30 -5.33
N PRO A 176 -3.91 7.11 -6.62
CA PRO A 176 -5.27 6.82 -7.06
C PRO A 176 -5.76 5.47 -6.53
N PRO A 177 -7.09 5.24 -6.54
CA PRO A 177 -7.67 4.00 -6.02
C PRO A 177 -7.23 2.77 -6.81
N ASP A 178 -6.55 1.85 -6.14
CA ASP A 178 -6.14 0.56 -6.68
C ASP A 178 -6.11 -0.50 -5.57
N SER A 179 -5.63 -1.71 -5.86
CA SER A 179 -5.51 -2.83 -4.94
C SER A 179 -4.35 -3.74 -5.33
N GLY A 180 -3.93 -4.59 -4.41
CA GLY A 180 -2.91 -5.60 -4.67
C GLY A 180 -1.52 -5.20 -4.20
N HIS A 181 -0.62 -6.19 -4.25
CA HIS A 181 0.71 -6.10 -3.65
C HIS A 181 1.52 -4.89 -4.14
N ALA A 182 1.51 -4.63 -5.45
CA ALA A 182 2.27 -3.50 -6.02
C ALA A 182 1.78 -2.14 -5.51
N HIS A 183 0.44 -1.97 -5.41
CA HIS A 183 -0.16 -0.75 -4.87
C HIS A 183 0.18 -0.55 -3.39
N ARG A 184 0.09 -1.62 -2.59
CA ARG A 184 0.51 -1.62 -1.19
C ARG A 184 1.98 -1.24 -1.03
N GLU A 185 2.85 -1.86 -1.82
CA GLU A 185 4.29 -1.59 -1.76
C GLU A 185 4.61 -0.14 -2.11
N HIS A 186 4.01 0.39 -3.17
CA HIS A 186 4.17 1.79 -3.56
C HIS A 186 3.70 2.75 -2.45
N ALA A 187 2.56 2.48 -1.83
CA ALA A 187 2.06 3.29 -0.72
C ALA A 187 2.99 3.24 0.49
N LEU A 188 3.48 2.06 0.87
CA LEU A 188 4.41 1.93 2.00
C LEU A 188 5.75 2.65 1.73
N GLN A 189 6.26 2.60 0.50
CA GLN A 189 7.45 3.34 0.09
C GLN A 189 7.21 4.85 0.15
N THR A 190 6.05 5.30 -0.32
CA THR A 190 5.64 6.71 -0.22
C THR A 190 5.60 7.17 1.23
N LEU A 191 4.98 6.39 2.14
CA LEU A 191 4.93 6.70 3.57
C LEU A 191 6.32 6.68 4.23
N ALA A 192 7.22 5.79 3.77
CA ALA A 192 8.58 5.72 4.30
C ALA A 192 9.41 6.97 3.99
N LEU A 193 9.23 7.55 2.81
CA LEU A 193 9.99 8.72 2.37
C LEU A 193 9.30 10.05 2.71
N TRP A 194 8.00 10.03 3.03
CA TRP A 194 7.23 11.25 3.20
C TRP A 194 7.70 12.04 4.43
N GLN A 195 7.93 13.34 4.21
CA GLN A 195 8.30 14.33 5.23
C GLN A 195 7.28 15.47 5.18
N ALA A 196 6.88 15.97 6.34
CA ALA A 196 5.91 17.08 6.45
C ALA A 196 6.56 18.42 6.15
#